data_aaab391d2f46712be0348de601efa973
#
_entry.id   aaab391d2f46712be0348de601efa973
#
_cell.length_a   1.000
_cell.length_b   1.000
_cell.length_c   1.000
_cell.angle_alpha   90.00
_cell.angle_beta   90.00
_cell.angle_gamma   90.00
#
_symmetry.space_group_name_H-M   'P 1'
#
loop_
_entity.id
_entity.type
_entity.pdbx_description
1 polymer ?
#
loop_
_entity_poly.entity_id
_entity_poly.type
_entity_poly.pdbx_seq_one_letter_code
_entity_poly.pdbx_strand_id
1 'polypeptide(L)' 'RQYLYTNKEIMVETKLTTVKILKNVYSKFKRLSFESDITLQKLVNRAVDKYVEDEDFRNEINDYTLLEVSGSQY' A
#
# COMPACT_ATOMS: atom_id res chain seq x y z
N ARG A 1 -2.06 13.11 -13.30
CA ARG A 1 -1.20 12.65 -13.54
C ARG A 1 -1.13 11.58 -14.39
N GLN A 2 -1.23 11.02 -14.76
CA GLN A 2 -0.95 10.25 -15.40
C GLN A 2 -1.00 9.93 -16.46
N TYR A 3 -0.93 10.31 -16.92
CA TYR A 3 -0.92 10.12 -17.86
C TYR A 3 -0.07 9.87 -18.67
N LEU A 4 0.19 9.92 -19.04
CA LEU A 4 1.06 10.05 -19.69
C LEU A 4 1.99 9.35 -19.62
N TYR A 5 1.88 8.78 -19.52
CA TYR A 5 2.64 8.35 -19.28
C TYR A 5 3.33 7.26 -19.67
N THR A 6 3.22 6.58 -20.57
CA THR A 6 3.91 5.47 -20.99
C THR A 6 5.39 5.63 -21.09
N ASN A 7 5.82 6.61 -21.80
CA ASN A 7 7.24 6.90 -21.86
C ASN A 7 7.80 7.21 -20.51
N LYS A 8 6.99 7.80 -19.70
CA LYS A 8 7.44 8.14 -18.37
C LYS A 8 7.66 6.93 -17.51
N GLU A 9 6.92 5.88 -17.78
CA GLU A 9 7.11 4.66 -17.01
C GLU A 9 8.51 4.11 -17.18
N ILE A 10 9.05 4.25 -18.36
CA ILE A 10 10.39 3.78 -18.60
C ILE A 10 11.40 4.57 -17.81
N MET A 11 11.11 5.83 -17.56
CA MET A 11 12.02 6.71 -16.86
C MET A 11 11.78 6.81 -15.37
N VAL A 12 10.73 6.17 -14.88
CA VAL A 12 10.41 6.22 -13.46
C VAL A 12 11.37 5.34 -12.69
N GLU A 13 11.96 5.91 -11.68
CA GLU A 13 12.85 5.18 -10.80
C GLU A 13 12.07 4.58 -9.67
N THR A 14 12.43 3.36 -9.32
CA THR A 14 11.79 2.68 -8.20
C THR A 14 12.86 2.23 -7.23
N LYS A 15 12.43 1.96 -6.02
CA LYS A 15 13.31 1.45 -4.99
C LYS A 15 12.75 0.14 -4.49
N LEU A 16 13.58 -0.89 -4.46
CA LEU A 16 13.16 -2.17 -3.93
C LEU A 16 13.26 -2.13 -2.41
N THR A 17 12.15 -2.40 -1.76
CA THR A 17 12.09 -2.47 -0.31
C THR A 17 11.49 -3.79 0.11
N THR A 18 11.72 -4.18 1.34
CA THR A 18 11.13 -5.40 1.88
C THR A 18 10.29 -5.05 3.10
N VAL A 19 9.15 -5.71 3.21
CA VAL A 19 8.22 -5.48 4.30
C VAL A 19 7.67 -6.82 4.74
N LYS A 20 7.55 -7.00 6.05
CA LYS A 20 6.88 -8.18 6.56
C LYS A 20 5.42 -7.84 6.80
N ILE A 21 4.54 -8.69 6.32
CA ILE A 21 3.10 -8.48 6.47
C ILE A 21 2.56 -9.61 7.33
N LEU A 22 1.67 -9.26 8.25
CA LEU A 22 1.04 -10.29 9.08
C LEU A 22 0.38 -11.33 8.19
N LYS A 23 0.61 -12.60 8.51
CA LYS A 23 0.22 -13.68 7.64
C LYS A 23 -1.29 -13.72 7.41
N ASN A 24 -2.07 -13.55 8.47
CA ASN A 24 -3.53 -13.58 8.31
C ASN A 24 -4.04 -12.38 7.54
N VAL A 25 -3.41 -11.22 7.70
CA VAL A 25 -3.78 -10.04 6.95
C VAL A 25 -3.46 -10.23 5.48
N TYR A 26 -2.30 -10.80 5.21
CA TYR A 26 -1.89 -11.04 3.83
C TYR A 26 -2.86 -12.00 3.14
N SER A 27 -3.29 -13.04 3.85
CA SER A 27 -4.26 -13.99 3.28
C SER A 27 -5.57 -13.30 2.92
N LYS A 28 -6.03 -12.41 3.78
CA LYS A 28 -7.24 -11.65 3.50
C LYS A 28 -7.05 -10.74 2.30
N PHE A 29 -5.88 -10.12 2.21
CA PHE A 29 -5.58 -9.28 1.05
C PHE A 29 -5.60 -10.08 -0.23
N LYS A 30 -5.02 -11.27 -0.21
CA LYS A 30 -4.98 -12.09 -1.42
C LYS A 30 -6.38 -12.42 -1.93
N ARG A 31 -7.31 -12.68 -1.00
CA ARG A 31 -8.68 -12.95 -1.40
C ARG A 31 -9.31 -11.74 -2.08
N LEU A 32 -9.13 -10.58 -1.46
CA LEU A 32 -9.70 -9.36 -2.00
C LEU A 32 -9.04 -8.94 -3.30
N SER A 33 -7.73 -9.15 -3.40
CA SER A 33 -7.00 -8.76 -4.60
C SER A 33 -7.43 -9.58 -5.80
N PHE A 34 -7.84 -10.82 -5.56
CA PHE A 34 -8.30 -11.69 -6.62
C PHE A 34 -9.56 -11.10 -7.27
N GLU A 35 -10.43 -10.53 -6.45
CA GLU A 35 -11.67 -9.94 -6.95
C GLU A 35 -11.45 -8.58 -7.59
N SER A 36 -10.52 -7.80 -7.06
CA SER A 36 -10.30 -6.43 -7.49
C SER A 36 -9.20 -6.30 -8.52
N ASP A 37 -8.48 -7.37 -8.77
CA ASP A 37 -7.38 -7.35 -9.73
C ASP A 37 -6.31 -6.34 -9.35
N ILE A 38 -6.07 -6.17 -8.06
CA ILE A 38 -5.04 -5.27 -7.58
C ILE A 38 -3.87 -6.09 -7.07
N THR A 39 -2.66 -5.69 -7.42
CA THR A 39 -1.47 -6.37 -6.94
C THR A 39 -0.98 -5.71 -5.66
N LEU A 40 -0.14 -6.43 -4.92
CA LEU A 40 0.44 -5.85 -3.72
C LEU A 40 1.26 -4.61 -4.06
N GLN A 41 1.99 -4.65 -5.16
CA GLN A 41 2.79 -3.50 -5.54
C GLN A 41 1.92 -2.29 -5.83
N LYS A 42 0.80 -2.48 -6.51
CA LYS A 42 -0.12 -1.38 -6.76
C LYS A 42 -0.68 -0.84 -5.47
N LEU A 43 -1.07 -1.74 -4.58
CA LEU A 43 -1.63 -1.31 -3.30
C LEU A 43 -0.61 -0.49 -2.52
N VAL A 44 0.62 -0.98 -2.43
CA VAL A 44 1.64 -0.29 -1.65
C VAL A 44 1.93 1.08 -2.22
N ASN A 45 2.12 1.15 -3.53
CA ASN A 45 2.42 2.45 -4.14
C ASN A 45 1.29 3.45 -3.94
N ARG A 46 0.06 2.99 -4.11
CA ARG A 46 -1.09 3.86 -3.95
C ARG A 46 -1.29 4.28 -2.51
N ALA A 47 -1.09 3.34 -1.58
CA ALA A 47 -1.26 3.63 -0.17
C ALA A 47 -0.18 4.58 0.33
N VAL A 48 1.05 4.38 -0.11
CA VAL A 48 2.14 5.26 0.29
C VAL A 48 1.91 6.66 -0.27
N ASP A 49 1.51 6.75 -1.53
CA ASP A 49 1.23 8.03 -2.12
C ASP A 49 0.11 8.75 -1.38
N LYS A 50 -0.95 8.02 -1.06
CA LYS A 50 -2.08 8.61 -0.35
C LYS A 50 -1.67 9.06 1.05
N TYR A 51 -0.80 8.29 1.70
CA TYR A 51 -0.31 8.66 3.01
C TYR A 51 0.46 10.00 2.95
N VAL A 52 1.23 10.18 1.89
CA VAL A 52 2.01 11.42 1.74
C VAL A 52 1.12 12.61 1.41
N GLU A 53 0.12 12.41 0.54
CA GLU A 53 -0.66 13.50 0.01
C GLU A 53 -1.91 13.84 0.80
N ASP A 54 -2.44 12.88 1.54
CA ASP A 54 -3.75 13.04 2.21
C ASP A 54 -3.55 13.03 3.72
N GLU A 55 -3.68 14.19 4.33
CA GLU A 55 -3.45 14.31 5.76
C GLU A 55 -4.45 13.50 6.57
N ASP A 56 -5.70 13.44 6.13
CA ASP A 56 -6.71 12.69 6.84
C ASP A 56 -6.39 11.21 6.83
N PHE A 57 -5.97 10.70 5.68
CA PHE A 57 -5.60 9.30 5.58
C PHE A 57 -4.37 9.01 6.43
N ARG A 58 -3.41 9.92 6.44
CA ARG A 58 -2.21 9.76 7.24
C ARG A 58 -2.55 9.66 8.73
N ASN A 59 -3.43 10.54 9.19
CA ASN A 59 -3.83 10.52 10.59
C ASN A 59 -4.59 9.24 10.92
N GLU A 60 -5.42 8.79 10.00
CA GLU A 60 -6.18 7.56 10.17
C GLU A 60 -5.24 6.38 10.33
N ILE A 61 -4.22 6.29 9.48
CA ILE A 61 -3.26 5.21 9.54
C ILE A 61 -2.42 5.28 10.82
N ASN A 62 -1.99 6.48 11.17
CA ASN A 62 -1.15 6.65 12.37
C ASN A 62 -1.90 6.23 13.63
N ASP A 63 -3.21 6.41 13.64
CA ASP A 63 -4.02 6.09 14.81
C ASP A 63 -4.69 4.72 14.72
N TYR A 64 -4.38 3.96 13.68
CA TYR A 64 -5.04 2.68 13.44
C TYR A 64 -4.66 1.68 14.51
N THR A 65 -5.65 1.13 15.21
CA THR A 65 -5.41 0.23 16.32
C THR A 65 -6.21 -1.05 16.21
N LEU A 66 -6.72 -1.36 15.03
CA LEU A 66 -7.61 -2.51 14.84
C LEU A 66 -6.89 -3.78 14.42
N LEU A 67 -5.57 -3.80 14.45
CA LEU A 67 -4.82 -5.01 14.18
C LEU A 67 -4.91 -5.96 15.35
N GLU A 68 -4.86 -7.26 15.06
CA GLU A 68 -4.97 -8.27 16.09
C GLU A 68 -3.75 -8.32 16.99
N VAL A 69 -2.60 -7.94 16.45
CA VAL A 69 -1.39 -7.90 17.27
C VAL A 69 -1.10 -6.47 17.66
N SER A 70 -0.14 -6.29 18.56
CA SER A 70 0.19 -4.96 19.04
C SER A 70 0.53 -4.03 17.88
N GLY A 71 -0.12 -2.88 17.88
CA GLY A 71 0.07 -1.93 16.81
C GLY A 71 1.44 -1.26 16.80
N SER A 72 2.16 -1.33 17.90
CA SER A 72 3.45 -0.64 17.94
C SER A 72 4.48 -1.29 17.04
N GLN A 73 4.27 -2.55 16.66
CA GLN A 73 5.21 -3.23 15.77
C GLN A 73 4.70 -3.32 14.34
N TYR A 74 3.45 -3.19 14.16
CA TYR A 74 2.82 -3.34 12.87
C TYR A 74 1.76 -2.30 12.69
#